data_93da84728790f266d1728481f318baf7
#
_entry.id   93da84728790f266d1728481f318baf7
#
_cell.length_a   1.000
_cell.length_b   1.000
_cell.length_c   1.000
_cell.angle_alpha   90.00
_cell.angle_beta   90.00
_cell.angle_gamma   90.00
#
_symmetry.space_group_name_H-M   'P 1'
#
loop_
_entity.id
_entity.type
_entity.pdbx_description
1 polymer ?
#
loop_
_entity_poly.entity_id
_entity_poly.type
_entity_poly.pdbx_seq_one_letter_code
_entity_poly.pdbx_strand_id
1 'polypeptide(L)'
;MALPVTLAAEVLLKRVVHRQWEGDPDLLFPSGHVAMATAAALVTVLAVRVAPVAPRLRPVVAWLAGGYVCTIALARLVETVHSLTDLLGGAATGLAVTLGTALAITALVRRGR
;
A
#
# COMPACT_ATOMS: atom_id res chain seq x y z
N MET A 1 9.53 -8.51 -1.49
CA MET A 1 10.08 -7.38 -2.29
C MET A 1 9.16 -6.16 -2.30
N ALA A 2 7.82 -6.28 -2.41
CA ALA A 2 6.94 -5.12 -2.50
C ALA A 2 7.01 -4.16 -1.30
N LEU A 3 7.05 -4.67 -0.06
CA LEU A 3 7.04 -3.82 1.13
C LEU A 3 8.25 -2.87 1.23
N PRO A 4 9.51 -3.34 1.09
CA PRO A 4 10.65 -2.42 1.13
C PRO A 4 10.66 -1.42 -0.04
N VAL A 5 10.16 -1.80 -1.21
CA VAL A 5 10.03 -0.89 -2.35
C VAL A 5 8.94 0.15 -2.09
N THR A 6 7.83 -0.23 -1.45
CA THR A 6 6.77 0.70 -1.04
C THR A 6 7.30 1.72 -0.04
N LEU A 7 8.08 1.28 0.95
CA LEU A 7 8.70 2.18 1.92
C LEU A 7 9.67 3.17 1.25
N ALA A 8 10.50 2.70 0.34
CA ALA A 8 11.42 3.56 -0.41
C ALA A 8 10.67 4.59 -1.28
N ALA A 9 9.60 4.17 -1.95
CA ALA A 9 8.75 5.06 -2.75
C ALA A 9 8.06 6.11 -1.89
N GLU A 10 7.54 5.74 -0.71
CA GLU A 10 6.94 6.65 0.26
C GLU A 10 7.94 7.73 0.71
N VAL A 11 9.14 7.32 1.14
CA VAL A 11 10.19 8.25 1.57
C VAL A 11 10.59 9.21 0.46
N LEU A 12 10.71 8.71 -0.78
CA LEU A 12 11.01 9.54 -1.94
C LEU A 12 9.91 10.55 -2.21
N LEU A 13 8.65 10.13 -2.22
CA LEU A 13 7.49 11.00 -2.44
C LEU A 13 7.37 12.06 -1.36
N LYS A 14 7.61 11.73 -0.10
CA LYS A 14 7.65 12.69 1.00
C LYS A 14 8.66 13.80 0.75
N ARG A 15 9.86 13.45 0.26
CA ARG A 15 10.90 14.43 -0.07
C ARG A 15 10.56 15.30 -1.28
N VAL A 16 9.86 14.74 -2.27
CA VAL A 16 9.48 15.48 -3.49
C VAL A 16 8.30 16.42 -3.23
N VAL A 17 7.27 15.96 -2.53
CA VAL A 17 6.04 16.72 -2.30
C VAL A 17 6.18 17.74 -1.19
N HIS A 18 7.05 17.53 -0.22
CA HIS A 18 7.36 18.47 0.89
C HIS A 18 6.12 19.04 1.60
N ARG A 19 5.07 18.26 1.73
CA ARG A 19 3.83 18.71 2.39
C ARG A 19 3.98 18.58 3.90
N GLN A 20 3.98 19.71 4.58
CA GLN A 20 4.06 19.80 6.04
C GLN A 20 2.79 20.48 6.58
N TRP A 21 2.41 20.14 7.81
CA TRP A 21 1.40 20.88 8.56
C TRP A 21 2.10 21.96 9.39
N GLU A 22 1.44 23.13 9.60
CA GLU A 22 1.98 24.18 10.45
C GLU A 22 2.24 23.63 11.87
N GLY A 23 3.52 23.63 12.28
CA GLY A 23 3.95 23.15 13.59
C GLY A 23 4.43 21.70 13.67
N ASP A 24 4.32 20.91 12.59
CA ASP A 24 4.83 19.54 12.53
C ASP A 24 5.97 19.44 11.52
N PRO A 25 7.20 19.06 11.94
CA PRO A 25 8.33 18.91 11.03
C PRO A 25 8.20 17.67 10.13
N ASP A 26 7.27 16.75 10.42
CA ASP A 26 7.12 15.52 9.66
C ASP A 26 6.39 15.75 8.32
N LEU A 27 6.89 15.09 7.29
CA LEU A 27 6.29 15.11 5.97
C LEU A 27 5.04 14.22 5.94
N LEU A 28 3.89 14.81 5.65
CA LEU A 28 2.59 14.13 5.78
C LEU A 28 2.19 13.30 4.56
N PHE A 29 2.50 13.78 3.36
CA PHE A 29 2.11 13.12 2.12
C PHE A 29 3.24 12.27 1.51
N PRO A 30 2.99 11.06 1.05
CA PRO A 30 1.78 10.26 1.29
C PRO A 30 1.77 9.63 2.69
N SER A 31 0.60 9.14 3.15
CA SER A 31 0.53 8.42 4.42
C SER A 31 1.23 7.07 4.32
N GLY A 32 2.37 6.92 5.01
CA GLY A 32 3.17 5.70 5.02
C GLY A 32 2.42 4.50 5.60
N HIS A 33 1.64 4.70 6.66
CA HIS A 33 0.84 3.64 7.26
C HIS A 33 -0.18 3.07 6.28
N VAL A 34 -0.87 3.94 5.53
CA VAL A 34 -1.85 3.51 4.52
C VAL A 34 -1.15 2.87 3.32
N ALA A 35 0.00 3.39 2.90
CA ALA A 35 0.79 2.80 1.80
C ALA A 35 1.23 1.37 2.15
N MET A 36 1.79 1.18 3.33
CA MET A 36 2.24 -0.13 3.80
C MET A 36 1.09 -1.10 4.05
N ALA A 37 -0.01 -0.64 4.64
CA ALA A 37 -1.21 -1.45 4.84
C ALA A 37 -1.79 -1.92 3.50
N THR A 38 -1.87 -1.02 2.51
CA THR A 38 -2.36 -1.34 1.16
C THR A 38 -1.45 -2.33 0.45
N ALA A 39 -0.13 -2.14 0.52
CA ALA A 39 0.83 -3.07 -0.05
C ALA A 39 0.73 -4.46 0.58
N ALA A 40 0.67 -4.56 1.90
CA ALA A 40 0.54 -5.82 2.62
C ALA A 40 -0.79 -6.53 2.29
N ALA A 41 -1.90 -5.80 2.26
CA ALA A 41 -3.21 -6.30 1.89
C ALA A 41 -3.21 -6.88 0.46
N LEU A 42 -2.64 -6.14 -0.50
CA LEU A 42 -2.59 -6.58 -1.90
C LEU A 42 -1.66 -7.79 -2.09
N VAL A 43 -0.49 -7.81 -1.44
CA VAL A 43 0.40 -8.98 -1.45
C VAL A 43 -0.32 -10.21 -0.92
N THR A 44 -1.07 -10.09 0.18
CA THR A 44 -1.86 -11.19 0.76
C THR A 44 -2.93 -11.69 -0.22
N VAL A 45 -3.68 -10.78 -0.84
CA VAL A 45 -4.70 -11.14 -1.85
C VAL A 45 -4.08 -11.85 -3.04
N LEU A 46 -2.96 -11.35 -3.56
CA LEU A 46 -2.26 -11.96 -4.69
C LEU A 46 -1.69 -13.34 -4.32
N ALA A 47 -1.10 -13.48 -3.13
CA ALA A 47 -0.57 -14.75 -2.64
C ALA A 47 -1.67 -15.82 -2.52
N VAL A 48 -2.83 -15.46 -1.98
CA VAL A 48 -3.99 -16.37 -1.85
C VAL A 48 -4.56 -16.79 -3.22
N ARG A 49 -4.41 -15.95 -4.25
CA ARG A 49 -4.83 -16.30 -5.61
C ARG A 49 -4.00 -17.42 -6.25
N VAL A 50 -2.71 -17.47 -5.93
CA VAL A 50 -1.77 -18.47 -6.49
C VAL A 50 -1.56 -19.67 -5.55
N ALA A 51 -1.90 -19.54 -4.29
CA ALA A 51 -1.81 -20.61 -3.31
C ALA A 51 -2.93 -21.66 -3.49
N PRO A 52 -2.72 -22.90 -3.05
CA PRO A 52 -3.72 -23.96 -3.07
C PRO A 52 -4.81 -23.74 -1.99
N VAL A 53 -5.46 -22.61 -2.03
CA VAL A 53 -6.52 -22.19 -1.10
C VAL A 53 -7.88 -22.39 -1.77
N ALA A 54 -8.84 -22.88 -0.99
CA ALA A 54 -10.20 -23.09 -1.48
C ALA A 54 -10.77 -21.79 -2.09
N PRO A 55 -11.32 -21.85 -3.32
CA PRO A 55 -11.79 -20.65 -4.04
C PRO A 55 -12.76 -19.77 -3.25
N ARG A 56 -13.59 -20.38 -2.40
CA ARG A 56 -14.55 -19.69 -1.52
C ARG A 56 -13.89 -18.78 -0.47
N LEU A 57 -12.63 -19.03 -0.11
CA LEU A 57 -11.91 -18.23 0.88
C LEU A 57 -11.26 -16.99 0.26
N ARG A 58 -11.05 -16.97 -1.05
CA ARG A 58 -10.41 -15.84 -1.75
C ARG A 58 -11.16 -14.52 -1.60
N PRO A 59 -12.50 -14.47 -1.79
CA PRO A 59 -13.23 -13.23 -1.54
C PRO A 59 -13.24 -12.84 -0.05
N VAL A 60 -13.29 -13.80 0.86
CA VAL A 60 -13.20 -13.50 2.31
C VAL A 60 -11.89 -12.80 2.64
N VAL A 61 -10.76 -13.31 2.16
CA VAL A 61 -9.46 -12.68 2.34
C VAL A 61 -9.42 -11.28 1.73
N ALA A 62 -9.99 -11.09 0.54
CA ALA A 62 -10.05 -9.78 -0.10
C ALA A 62 -10.87 -8.76 0.72
N TRP A 63 -12.01 -9.17 1.27
CA TRP A 63 -12.82 -8.32 2.14
C TRP A 63 -12.11 -7.98 3.46
N LEU A 64 -11.46 -8.96 4.09
CA LEU A 64 -10.69 -8.73 5.32
C LEU A 64 -9.49 -7.79 5.06
N ALA A 65 -8.79 -7.98 3.94
CA ALA A 65 -7.68 -7.13 3.54
C ALA A 65 -8.14 -5.68 3.27
N GLY A 66 -9.26 -5.51 2.57
CA GLY A 66 -9.88 -4.19 2.35
C GLY A 66 -10.32 -3.53 3.66
N GLY A 67 -10.99 -4.27 4.53
CA GLY A 67 -11.41 -3.80 5.86
C GLY A 67 -10.21 -3.36 6.72
N TYR A 68 -9.12 -4.11 6.68
CA TYR A 68 -7.88 -3.74 7.36
C TYR A 68 -7.33 -2.38 6.87
N VAL A 69 -7.24 -2.18 5.56
CA VAL A 69 -6.77 -0.89 4.99
C VAL A 69 -7.70 0.25 5.39
N CYS A 70 -9.02 0.04 5.31
CA CYS A 70 -10.00 1.05 5.74
C CYS A 70 -9.87 1.40 7.22
N THR A 71 -9.63 0.40 8.08
CA THR A 71 -9.43 0.62 9.53
C THR A 71 -8.18 1.46 9.79
N ILE A 72 -7.06 1.17 9.13
CA ILE A 72 -5.84 1.96 9.25
C ILE A 72 -6.05 3.39 8.74
N ALA A 73 -6.70 3.55 7.58
CA ALA A 73 -6.98 4.86 7.01
C ALA A 73 -7.87 5.69 7.94
N LEU A 74 -8.94 5.09 8.49
CA LEU A 74 -9.86 5.76 9.41
C LEU A 74 -9.15 6.15 10.72
N ALA A 75 -8.32 5.28 11.28
CA ALA A 75 -7.53 5.59 12.47
C ALA A 75 -6.64 6.83 12.23
N ARG A 76 -5.97 6.90 11.08
CA ARG A 76 -5.12 8.05 10.72
C ARG A 76 -5.92 9.34 10.49
N LEU A 77 -7.14 9.22 10.01
CA LEU A 77 -8.04 10.36 9.84
C LEU A 77 -8.54 10.89 11.20
N VAL A 78 -8.90 9.99 12.11
CA VAL A 78 -9.38 10.34 13.47
C VAL A 78 -8.27 10.99 14.32
N GLU A 79 -7.03 10.54 14.15
CA GLU A 79 -5.86 11.16 14.81
C GLU A 79 -5.59 12.59 14.31
N THR A 80 -6.29 13.06 13.27
CA THR A 80 -6.16 14.40 12.65
C THR A 80 -4.74 14.73 12.13
N VAL A 81 -3.87 13.72 12.05
CA VAL A 81 -2.48 13.87 11.57
C VAL A 81 -2.41 13.87 10.05
N HIS A 82 -3.37 13.20 9.38
CA HIS A 82 -3.40 13.09 7.92
C HIS A 82 -4.70 13.61 7.33
N SER A 83 -4.59 14.27 6.18
CA SER A 83 -5.76 14.64 5.37
C SER A 83 -6.23 13.46 4.51
N LEU A 84 -7.44 13.54 4.00
CA LEU A 84 -7.97 12.53 3.06
C LEU A 84 -7.06 12.33 1.84
N THR A 85 -6.45 13.41 1.34
CA THR A 85 -5.51 13.33 0.21
C THR A 85 -4.24 12.55 0.55
N ASP A 86 -3.75 12.65 1.80
CA ASP A 86 -2.57 11.90 2.25
C ASP A 86 -2.88 10.39 2.31
N LEU A 87 -4.09 10.03 2.74
CA LEU A 87 -4.57 8.64 2.79
C LEU A 87 -4.74 8.06 1.38
N LEU A 88 -5.37 8.81 0.47
CA LEU A 88 -5.52 8.41 -0.94
C LEU A 88 -4.17 8.27 -1.63
N GLY A 89 -3.25 9.20 -1.38
CA GLY A 89 -1.86 9.13 -1.87
C GLY A 89 -1.13 7.90 -1.34
N GLY A 90 -1.30 7.57 -0.07
CA GLY A 90 -0.76 6.35 0.53
C GLY A 90 -1.32 5.09 -0.13
N ALA A 91 -2.65 4.99 -0.28
CA ALA A 91 -3.29 3.86 -0.95
C ALA A 91 -2.82 3.71 -2.41
N ALA A 92 -2.78 4.80 -3.17
CA ALA A 92 -2.29 4.81 -4.54
C ALA A 92 -0.83 4.35 -4.65
N THR A 93 0.04 4.81 -3.73
CA THR A 93 1.44 4.39 -3.66
C THR A 93 1.56 2.90 -3.39
N GLY A 94 0.85 2.39 -2.38
CA GLY A 94 0.85 0.95 -2.06
C GLY A 94 0.38 0.08 -3.23
N LEU A 95 -0.69 0.49 -3.91
CA LEU A 95 -1.21 -0.20 -5.11
C LEU A 95 -0.20 -0.17 -6.26
N ALA A 96 0.27 1.02 -6.64
CA ALA A 96 1.16 1.20 -7.80
C ALA A 96 2.47 0.42 -7.64
N VAL A 97 3.10 0.50 -6.46
CA VAL A 97 4.37 -0.19 -6.19
C VAL A 97 4.17 -1.70 -6.16
N THR A 98 3.11 -2.19 -5.51
CA THR A 98 2.88 -3.65 -5.42
C THR A 98 2.56 -4.25 -6.77
N LEU A 99 1.66 -3.63 -7.55
CA LEU A 99 1.32 -4.10 -8.90
C LEU A 99 2.51 -3.98 -9.85
N GLY A 100 3.24 -2.86 -9.82
CA GLY A 100 4.45 -2.67 -10.61
C GLY A 100 5.51 -3.73 -10.31
N THR A 101 5.74 -4.04 -9.05
CA THR A 101 6.67 -5.10 -8.63
C THR A 101 6.20 -6.48 -9.13
N ALA A 102 4.92 -6.80 -8.98
CA ALA A 102 4.36 -8.07 -9.45
C ALA A 102 4.48 -8.21 -10.98
N LEU A 103 4.19 -7.15 -11.73
CA LEU A 103 4.34 -7.14 -13.19
C LEU A 103 5.80 -7.28 -13.62
N ALA A 104 6.72 -6.56 -12.98
CA ALA A 104 8.15 -6.66 -13.27
C ALA A 104 8.68 -8.08 -13.04
N ILE A 105 8.36 -8.70 -11.92
CA ILE A 105 8.74 -10.09 -11.61
C ILE A 105 8.18 -11.03 -12.70
N THR A 106 6.90 -10.88 -13.03
CA THR A 106 6.26 -11.73 -14.05
C THR A 106 6.93 -11.58 -15.43
N ALA A 107 7.28 -10.36 -15.82
CA ALA A 107 7.96 -10.08 -17.08
C ALA A 107 9.37 -10.70 -17.12
N LEU A 108 10.12 -10.60 -16.02
CA LEU A 108 11.46 -11.19 -15.91
C LEU A 108 11.42 -12.72 -16.00
N VAL A 109 10.48 -13.35 -15.30
CA VAL A 109 10.30 -14.82 -15.33
C VAL A 109 9.94 -15.30 -16.75
N ARG A 110 9.09 -14.55 -17.46
CA ARG A 110 8.73 -14.89 -18.85
C ARG A 110 9.89 -14.75 -19.84
N ARG A 111 10.78 -13.78 -19.63
CA ARG A 111 11.97 -13.59 -20.51
C ARG A 111 13.06 -14.63 -20.29
N GLY A 112 13.12 -15.24 -19.12
CA GLY A 112 14.10 -16.27 -18.78
C GLY A 112 13.71 -17.70 -19.19
N ARG A 113 12.52 -17.88 -19.80
CA ARG A 113 12.04 -19.17 -20.34
C ARG A 113 12.13 -19.20 -21.85
#